data_8643076c8fb4c1c01c087d47804c8ec9
#
_entry.id   8643076c8fb4c1c01c087d47804c8ec9
#
_cell.length_a   1.000
_cell.length_b   1.000
_cell.length_c   1.000
_cell.angle_alpha   90.00
_cell.angle_beta   90.00
_cell.angle_gamma   90.00
#
_symmetry.space_group_name_H-M   'P 1'
#
loop_
_entity.id
_entity.type
_entity.pdbx_description
1 polymer ?
#
loop_
_entity_poly.entity_id
_entity_poly.type
_entity_poly.pdbx_seq_one_letter_code
_entity_poly.pdbx_strand_id
1 'polypeptide(L)'
;LRITGRNMATPQLSPGVLTREVDLTVGRAENVLDNIGAIAGPFPIGPVDEPTQVSTEEELIKVFGKPKTQDGQNEYWLTASSYLSYGGVLKVVRTAGDNLANANAGVGIASTTMTGSARIDNYEDYLNDHTNATDFTFAAKTPGTWANSLKVCFIDDMADQTIGLTTDSLTTAGARIGYAVTAVLTDLVIPGSGTTSVFNGYLKGIVTGVATDATNSASTFDCKILSRVSSAGTETAITYDEGTDWASFTTSSAVRFLNNSGIVSESSAVAAFTPATAVDWYDQQTLGLTNSTTYWKSLAPKPVTTKYATDRDSKGDGINIAIVDDLGKITGIQGNLLEKHSGLSKAKDAISAVNSPQKIWYEQYLADFSDEVYAGGDPSSTPDAYWDTTPRQTGFSTACTLISTADGSWGQDAQGVTFSAIGNRAYVLTGGNDYGAGIGTGMQATLGDLITSYGKLSNKDEEEVDYFIMGPGLTNVNDSQAKAGYLLSLVADRKDSVACIGPHKADLVGVTNTTTQTDNIIKYFSTLSSSSYGVFDSGIKYMYDRFNNKFVWVPTNGDIAGLMCRTSINAFPWFSPAGQQRGIINNAVKLAYNPSKA
;
A
#
# COMPACT_ATOMS: atom_id res chain seq x y z
N LEU A 1 5.57 -19.06 41.04
CA LEU A 1 5.22 -18.12 39.96
C LEU A 1 5.25 -16.70 40.54
N ARG A 2 6.35 -15.97 40.34
CA ARG A 2 6.43 -14.55 40.71
C ARG A 2 6.37 -13.75 39.40
N ILE A 3 5.27 -13.06 39.24
CA ILE A 3 5.09 -12.05 38.21
C ILE A 3 5.93 -10.85 38.65
N THR A 4 7.06 -10.61 38.00
CA THR A 4 7.83 -9.37 38.16
C THR A 4 7.15 -8.31 37.31
N GLY A 5 6.52 -7.34 37.98
CA GLY A 5 5.88 -6.21 37.34
C GLY A 5 6.88 -5.38 36.54
N ARG A 6 6.53 -5.06 35.30
CA ARG A 6 7.19 -4.04 34.50
C ARG A 6 7.09 -2.71 35.25
N ASN A 7 8.21 -2.20 35.69
CA ASN A 7 8.31 -0.81 36.14
C ASN A 7 8.14 0.09 34.90
N MET A 8 6.93 0.58 34.69
CA MET A 8 6.73 1.70 33.78
C MET A 8 7.46 2.93 34.38
N ALA A 9 8.40 3.47 33.62
CA ALA A 9 9.04 4.72 33.99
C ALA A 9 7.96 5.81 34.02
N THR A 10 7.71 6.37 35.19
CA THR A 10 6.83 7.53 35.34
C THR A 10 7.51 8.72 34.66
N PRO A 11 6.83 9.47 33.79
CA PRO A 11 7.40 10.64 33.16
C PRO A 11 7.72 11.69 34.24
N GLN A 12 8.94 12.21 34.18
CA GLN A 12 9.40 13.25 35.10
C GLN A 12 8.77 14.59 34.70
N LEU A 13 7.95 15.16 35.58
CA LEU A 13 7.22 16.41 35.34
C LEU A 13 8.02 17.70 35.60
N SER A 14 9.27 17.61 36.02
CA SER A 14 10.15 18.76 36.25
C SER A 14 11.61 18.42 35.95
N PRO A 15 12.47 19.40 35.60
CA PRO A 15 13.88 19.14 35.38
C PRO A 15 14.55 18.67 36.67
N GLY A 16 15.16 17.50 36.63
CA GLY A 16 15.88 16.87 37.73
C GLY A 16 16.85 15.82 37.21
N VAL A 17 17.81 15.45 38.05
CA VAL A 17 18.76 14.38 37.73
C VAL A 17 18.12 13.06 38.13
N LEU A 18 17.84 12.22 37.13
CA LEU A 18 17.38 10.85 37.36
C LEU A 18 18.62 9.95 37.52
N THR A 19 18.92 9.55 38.74
CA THR A 19 19.93 8.50 38.98
C THR A 19 19.22 7.14 38.83
N ARG A 20 19.66 6.35 37.86
CA ARG A 20 19.23 4.96 37.70
C ARG A 20 20.34 4.06 38.19
N GLU A 21 20.06 3.30 39.21
CA GLU A 21 20.96 2.24 39.66
C GLU A 21 20.82 1.07 38.66
N VAL A 22 21.92 0.76 37.97
CA VAL A 22 22.02 -0.41 37.12
C VAL A 22 22.85 -1.45 37.89
N ASP A 23 22.22 -2.50 38.32
CA ASP A 23 22.91 -3.64 38.94
C ASP A 23 23.69 -4.40 37.88
N LEU A 24 24.99 -4.18 37.85
CA LEU A 24 25.93 -4.86 36.95
C LEU A 24 26.44 -6.21 37.52
N THR A 25 25.92 -6.63 38.68
CA THR A 25 26.33 -7.90 39.33
C THR A 25 25.53 -9.11 38.89
N VAL A 26 24.99 -9.14 37.69
CA VAL A 26 24.37 -10.35 37.15
C VAL A 26 25.45 -11.35 36.78
N GLY A 27 25.85 -12.14 37.74
CA GLY A 27 26.83 -13.22 37.60
C GLY A 27 26.31 -14.46 36.85
N ARG A 28 25.41 -14.29 35.91
CA ARG A 28 25.00 -15.31 34.96
C ARG A 28 24.86 -14.65 33.62
N ALA A 29 25.81 -14.86 32.73
CA ALA A 29 25.58 -14.62 31.32
C ALA A 29 24.31 -15.40 30.95
N GLU A 30 23.22 -14.68 30.65
CA GLU A 30 22.09 -15.31 30.00
C GLU A 30 22.65 -15.94 28.73
N ASN A 31 22.24 -17.20 28.49
CA ASN A 31 22.66 -17.92 27.29
C ASN A 31 22.13 -17.13 26.09
N VAL A 32 22.96 -16.30 25.49
CA VAL A 32 22.63 -15.58 24.27
C VAL A 32 22.50 -16.63 23.20
N LEU A 33 21.28 -16.80 22.72
CA LEU A 33 20.98 -17.79 21.70
C LEU A 33 21.36 -17.19 20.35
N ASP A 34 22.33 -17.80 19.68
CA ASP A 34 22.65 -17.47 18.29
C ASP A 34 21.52 -18.03 17.40
N ASN A 35 20.58 -17.19 17.03
CA ASN A 35 19.41 -17.61 16.26
C ASN A 35 18.97 -16.62 15.18
N ILE A 36 19.73 -15.53 14.97
CA ILE A 36 19.40 -14.50 14.00
C ILE A 36 20.19 -14.73 12.72
N GLY A 37 19.48 -15.14 11.66
CA GLY A 37 20.03 -15.23 10.30
C GLY A 37 19.79 -13.93 9.52
N ALA A 38 20.56 -13.71 8.47
CA ALA A 38 20.34 -12.61 7.53
C ALA A 38 20.50 -13.08 6.08
N ILE A 39 19.62 -12.60 5.20
CA ILE A 39 19.67 -12.83 3.76
C ILE A 39 19.25 -11.58 3.00
N ALA A 40 19.98 -11.27 1.91
CA ALA A 40 19.57 -10.25 0.95
C ALA A 40 19.21 -10.89 -0.39
N GLY A 41 18.18 -10.37 -1.05
CA GLY A 41 17.75 -10.89 -2.33
C GLY A 41 16.59 -10.13 -2.97
N PRO A 42 16.24 -10.49 -4.22
CA PRO A 42 15.16 -9.88 -4.97
C PRO A 42 13.81 -10.48 -4.54
N PHE A 43 13.16 -9.87 -3.57
CA PHE A 43 11.81 -10.27 -3.16
C PHE A 43 10.75 -9.48 -3.95
N PRO A 44 9.55 -10.06 -4.21
CA PRO A 44 8.53 -9.40 -5.01
C PRO A 44 7.85 -8.21 -4.34
N ILE A 45 7.77 -8.21 -3.02
CA ILE A 45 7.11 -7.18 -2.20
C ILE A 45 8.04 -6.87 -1.02
N GLY A 46 7.75 -5.84 -0.26
CA GLY A 46 8.44 -5.48 0.97
C GLY A 46 9.32 -4.24 0.84
N PRO A 47 9.75 -3.67 1.97
CA PRO A 47 10.63 -2.50 1.98
C PRO A 47 11.96 -2.82 1.33
N VAL A 48 12.52 -1.84 0.61
CA VAL A 48 13.78 -1.97 -0.11
C VAL A 48 14.91 -1.42 0.74
N ASP A 49 16.03 -2.13 0.75
CA ASP A 49 17.25 -1.77 1.49
C ASP A 49 17.04 -1.48 2.99
N GLU A 50 16.01 -2.08 3.55
CA GLU A 50 15.68 -2.02 4.97
C GLU A 50 15.71 -3.43 5.60
N PRO A 51 16.53 -3.67 6.63
CA PRO A 51 16.55 -4.94 7.35
C PRO A 51 15.23 -5.19 8.07
N THR A 52 14.45 -6.14 7.59
CA THR A 52 13.15 -6.47 8.17
C THR A 52 13.19 -7.85 8.81
N GLN A 53 12.81 -7.93 10.07
CA GLN A 53 12.83 -9.17 10.83
C GLN A 53 11.55 -9.98 10.59
N VAL A 54 11.72 -11.27 10.31
CA VAL A 54 10.64 -12.27 10.17
C VAL A 54 10.96 -13.51 11.00
N SER A 55 9.95 -14.08 11.64
CA SER A 55 10.09 -15.24 12.54
C SER A 55 9.42 -16.50 12.00
N THR A 56 8.51 -16.34 11.04
CA THR A 56 7.73 -17.45 10.47
C THR A 56 7.63 -17.34 8.96
N GLU A 57 7.35 -18.49 8.31
CA GLU A 57 7.09 -18.51 6.87
C GLU A 57 5.83 -17.70 6.49
N GLU A 58 4.82 -17.67 7.36
CA GLU A 58 3.60 -16.88 7.14
C GLU A 58 3.90 -15.37 7.14
N GLU A 59 4.75 -14.93 8.05
CA GLU A 59 5.22 -13.55 8.11
C GLU A 59 6.08 -13.20 6.89
N LEU A 60 6.95 -14.13 6.44
CA LEU A 60 7.71 -13.96 5.21
C LEU A 60 6.80 -13.79 3.99
N ILE A 61 5.68 -14.54 3.92
CA ILE A 61 4.67 -14.38 2.86
C ILE A 61 3.97 -13.02 2.97
N LYS A 62 3.61 -12.61 4.19
CA LYS A 62 2.89 -11.36 4.41
C LYS A 62 3.73 -10.16 3.99
N VAL A 63 5.01 -10.12 4.39
CA VAL A 63 5.88 -8.96 4.18
C VAL A 63 6.53 -8.98 2.79
N PHE A 64 7.03 -10.14 2.34
CA PHE A 64 7.84 -10.25 1.12
C PHE A 64 7.13 -10.98 -0.04
N GLY A 65 5.88 -11.34 0.14
CA GLY A 65 5.06 -12.01 -0.86
C GLY A 65 5.42 -13.48 -1.08
N LYS A 66 4.75 -14.10 -2.05
CA LYS A 66 4.96 -15.49 -2.44
C LYS A 66 6.13 -15.63 -3.41
N PRO A 67 6.85 -16.77 -3.41
CA PRO A 67 7.96 -16.99 -4.32
C PRO A 67 7.50 -17.00 -5.78
N LYS A 68 8.24 -16.30 -6.63
CA LYS A 68 8.06 -16.29 -8.09
C LYS A 68 9.14 -17.15 -8.76
N THR A 69 8.77 -17.90 -9.81
CA THR A 69 9.74 -18.77 -10.51
C THR A 69 10.60 -18.03 -11.52
N GLN A 70 10.30 -16.76 -11.76
CA GLN A 70 11.00 -15.92 -12.72
C GLN A 70 12.42 -15.65 -12.22
N ASP A 71 13.40 -15.85 -13.10
CA ASP A 71 14.83 -15.62 -12.86
C ASP A 71 15.42 -16.29 -11.60
N GLY A 72 14.80 -17.38 -11.14
CA GLY A 72 15.26 -18.08 -9.94
C GLY A 72 14.99 -17.34 -8.62
N GLN A 73 14.11 -16.35 -8.60
CA GLN A 73 13.75 -15.62 -7.39
C GLN A 73 13.28 -16.55 -6.27
N ASN A 74 12.53 -17.59 -6.62
CA ASN A 74 12.06 -18.59 -5.64
C ASN A 74 13.20 -19.30 -4.91
N GLU A 75 14.42 -19.35 -5.43
CA GLU A 75 15.56 -19.93 -4.74
C GLU A 75 15.99 -19.10 -3.53
N TYR A 76 15.96 -17.75 -3.62
CA TYR A 76 16.19 -16.86 -2.49
C TYR A 76 15.11 -17.06 -1.42
N TRP A 77 13.86 -17.07 -1.85
CA TRP A 77 12.72 -17.21 -0.97
C TRP A 77 12.70 -18.56 -0.24
N LEU A 78 12.95 -19.66 -0.98
CA LEU A 78 12.97 -21.01 -0.41
C LEU A 78 14.19 -21.22 0.49
N THR A 79 15.30 -20.53 0.25
CA THR A 79 16.46 -20.54 1.15
C THR A 79 16.10 -19.84 2.48
N ALA A 80 15.43 -18.69 2.42
CA ALA A 80 14.92 -17.98 3.59
C ALA A 80 13.92 -18.85 4.41
N SER A 81 12.93 -19.42 3.72
CA SER A 81 11.95 -20.33 4.33
C SER A 81 12.60 -21.58 4.93
N SER A 82 13.65 -22.11 4.29
CA SER A 82 14.40 -23.24 4.82
C SER A 82 15.03 -22.91 6.16
N TYR A 83 15.68 -21.75 6.30
CA TYR A 83 16.25 -21.29 7.56
C TYR A 83 15.18 -21.19 8.67
N LEU A 84 14.06 -20.53 8.37
CA LEU A 84 12.94 -20.36 9.32
C LEU A 84 12.38 -21.71 9.82
N SER A 85 12.41 -22.74 8.97
CA SER A 85 11.94 -24.09 9.33
C SER A 85 12.71 -24.76 10.48
N TYR A 86 13.86 -24.21 10.87
CA TYR A 86 14.68 -24.68 11.98
C TYR A 86 14.45 -23.91 13.29
N GLY A 87 13.56 -22.91 13.30
CA GLY A 87 13.18 -22.14 14.48
C GLY A 87 14.03 -20.88 14.71
N GLY A 88 14.81 -20.47 13.72
CA GLY A 88 15.55 -19.20 13.74
C GLY A 88 14.68 -18.01 13.41
N VAL A 89 15.20 -16.83 13.70
CA VAL A 89 14.68 -15.53 13.30
C VAL A 89 15.53 -15.03 12.13
N LEU A 90 14.91 -14.46 11.10
CA LEU A 90 15.60 -14.06 9.89
C LEU A 90 15.43 -12.56 9.64
N LYS A 91 16.52 -11.85 9.44
CA LYS A 91 16.52 -10.50 8.88
C LYS A 91 16.62 -10.60 7.36
N VAL A 92 15.61 -10.11 6.69
CA VAL A 92 15.54 -10.10 5.23
C VAL A 92 15.75 -8.69 4.74
N VAL A 93 16.66 -8.51 3.77
CA VAL A 93 16.86 -7.25 3.07
C VAL A 93 16.45 -7.43 1.62
N ARG A 94 15.39 -6.75 1.22
CA ARG A 94 15.00 -6.70 -0.18
C ARG A 94 15.97 -5.81 -0.94
N THR A 95 16.59 -6.34 -1.99
CA THR A 95 17.55 -5.57 -2.79
C THR A 95 16.87 -4.47 -3.58
N ALA A 96 17.56 -3.34 -3.72
CA ALA A 96 17.21 -2.31 -4.68
C ALA A 96 17.38 -2.82 -6.14
N GLY A 97 16.87 -2.07 -7.08
CA GLY A 97 17.06 -2.30 -8.51
C GLY A 97 16.65 -1.05 -9.27
N ASP A 98 17.37 -0.72 -10.34
CA ASP A 98 17.20 0.53 -11.09
C ASP A 98 15.80 0.70 -11.71
N ASN A 99 15.11 -0.42 -11.98
CA ASN A 99 13.80 -0.40 -12.61
C ASN A 99 12.64 -0.55 -11.61
N LEU A 100 12.90 -0.72 -10.32
CA LEU A 100 11.85 -0.79 -9.33
C LEU A 100 11.04 0.52 -9.30
N ALA A 101 9.72 0.38 -9.32
CA ALA A 101 8.79 1.49 -9.23
C ALA A 101 7.52 1.11 -8.48
N ASN A 102 6.97 2.04 -7.72
CA ASN A 102 5.70 1.86 -7.03
C ASN A 102 4.54 2.08 -8.00
N ALA A 103 3.55 1.21 -7.95
CA ALA A 103 2.28 1.48 -8.61
C ALA A 103 1.66 2.72 -7.97
N ASN A 104 1.18 3.65 -8.76
CA ASN A 104 0.64 4.91 -8.27
C ASN A 104 -0.51 5.42 -9.12
N ALA A 105 -1.23 6.41 -8.64
CA ALA A 105 -2.32 7.07 -9.34
C ALA A 105 -2.52 8.50 -8.86
N GLY A 106 -3.16 9.34 -9.67
CA GLY A 106 -3.75 10.60 -9.24
C GLY A 106 -3.21 11.85 -9.87
N VAL A 107 -2.04 11.86 -10.46
CA VAL A 107 -1.54 13.05 -11.16
C VAL A 107 -1.82 12.94 -12.65
N GLY A 108 -2.67 13.86 -13.15
CA GLY A 108 -2.96 13.97 -14.57
C GLY A 108 -3.70 12.77 -15.14
N ILE A 109 -4.86 12.46 -14.62
CA ILE A 109 -5.76 11.36 -15.05
C ILE A 109 -6.10 11.39 -16.55
N ALA A 110 -5.82 12.47 -17.24
CA ALA A 110 -5.92 12.55 -18.70
C ALA A 110 -4.73 11.89 -19.44
N SER A 111 -3.68 11.53 -18.75
CA SER A 111 -2.50 10.91 -19.34
C SER A 111 -2.42 9.44 -18.96
N THR A 112 -2.71 8.58 -19.92
CA THR A 112 -2.39 7.13 -19.86
C THR A 112 -0.87 6.86 -19.87
N THR A 113 -0.07 7.90 -19.87
CA THR A 113 1.40 7.86 -19.83
C THR A 113 1.85 8.63 -18.60
N MET A 114 2.07 7.92 -17.53
CA MET A 114 2.78 8.46 -16.38
C MET A 114 4.20 8.83 -16.78
N THR A 115 4.54 10.10 -16.69
CA THR A 115 5.88 10.63 -17.00
C THR A 115 6.84 10.54 -15.82
N GLY A 116 6.54 9.78 -14.79
CA GLY A 116 7.40 9.54 -13.65
C GLY A 116 7.04 8.24 -12.96
N SER A 117 7.96 7.32 -12.88
CA SER A 117 7.85 6.20 -11.96
C SER A 117 8.12 6.73 -10.55
N ALA A 118 7.10 6.87 -9.73
CA ALA A 118 7.32 7.12 -8.32
C ALA A 118 8.10 5.93 -7.76
N ARG A 119 9.17 6.19 -7.06
CA ARG A 119 9.93 5.18 -6.33
C ARG A 119 9.99 5.57 -4.88
N ILE A 120 9.41 4.75 -4.05
CA ILE A 120 9.40 4.88 -2.59
C ILE A 120 9.93 3.56 -2.07
N ASP A 121 11.14 3.57 -1.57
CA ASP A 121 11.84 2.34 -1.19
C ASP A 121 11.36 1.81 0.17
N ASN A 122 11.12 2.71 1.14
CA ASN A 122 10.68 2.36 2.49
C ASN A 122 9.97 3.54 3.18
N TYR A 123 9.61 3.37 4.44
CA TYR A 123 8.89 4.38 5.22
C TYR A 123 9.70 5.66 5.47
N GLU A 124 11.00 5.53 5.70
CA GLU A 124 11.89 6.68 5.93
C GLU A 124 12.04 7.53 4.66
N ASP A 125 12.20 6.87 3.52
CA ASP A 125 12.25 7.50 2.20
C ASP A 125 10.95 8.28 1.91
N TYR A 126 9.78 7.66 2.21
CA TYR A 126 8.50 8.35 2.10
C TYR A 126 8.43 9.61 2.96
N LEU A 127 8.85 9.54 4.22
CA LEU A 127 8.79 10.69 5.13
C LEU A 127 9.71 11.83 4.70
N ASN A 128 10.88 11.52 4.14
CA ASN A 128 11.87 12.50 3.75
C ASN A 128 11.54 13.20 2.42
N ASP A 129 11.09 12.45 1.43
CA ASP A 129 11.05 12.95 0.05
C ASP A 129 9.64 12.94 -0.58
N HIS A 130 8.66 12.24 0.00
CA HIS A 130 7.37 11.97 -0.66
C HIS A 130 6.13 12.47 0.09
N THR A 131 6.27 13.07 1.26
CA THR A 131 5.15 13.72 1.95
C THR A 131 4.70 14.95 1.18
N ASN A 132 3.37 15.10 0.97
CA ASN A 132 2.80 16.12 0.09
C ASN A 132 3.34 16.06 -1.36
N ALA A 133 3.66 14.86 -1.84
CA ALA A 133 4.13 14.67 -3.21
C ALA A 133 3.13 15.22 -4.22
N THR A 134 3.63 15.92 -5.23
CA THR A 134 2.78 16.51 -6.29
C THR A 134 2.62 15.61 -7.51
N ASP A 135 3.33 14.51 -7.55
CA ASP A 135 3.44 13.56 -8.66
C ASP A 135 2.53 12.34 -8.53
N PHE A 136 1.95 12.11 -7.36
CA PHE A 136 0.92 11.09 -7.14
C PHE A 136 -0.05 11.51 -6.03
N THR A 137 -1.26 10.98 -6.06
CA THR A 137 -2.25 11.09 -4.98
C THR A 137 -2.19 9.87 -4.06
N PHE A 138 -2.06 8.69 -4.64
CA PHE A 138 -1.84 7.45 -3.91
C PHE A 138 -0.73 6.64 -4.59
N ALA A 139 0.12 6.03 -3.81
CA ALA A 139 1.15 5.11 -4.27
C ALA A 139 1.14 3.84 -3.43
N ALA A 140 1.47 2.71 -4.06
CA ALA A 140 1.67 1.46 -3.32
C ALA A 140 2.81 1.62 -2.31
N LYS A 141 2.70 0.99 -1.16
CA LYS A 141 3.67 1.13 -0.06
C LYS A 141 5.06 0.59 -0.40
N THR A 142 5.13 -0.38 -1.31
CA THR A 142 6.38 -0.96 -1.76
C THR A 142 6.43 -1.08 -3.29
N PRO A 143 7.59 -0.92 -3.91
CA PRO A 143 7.71 -1.01 -5.35
C PRO A 143 7.48 -2.45 -5.86
N GLY A 144 7.00 -2.56 -7.08
CA GLY A 144 6.75 -3.84 -7.76
C GLY A 144 5.45 -3.86 -8.55
N THR A 145 5.30 -4.88 -9.39
CA THR A 145 4.10 -5.08 -10.20
C THR A 145 2.91 -5.60 -9.40
N TRP A 146 3.09 -5.96 -8.14
CA TRP A 146 2.07 -6.59 -7.30
C TRP A 146 0.84 -5.71 -7.09
N ALA A 147 1.04 -4.39 -6.97
CA ALA A 147 -0.01 -3.42 -6.73
C ALA A 147 -0.63 -2.84 -8.00
N ASN A 148 -0.19 -3.25 -9.19
CA ASN A 148 -0.84 -2.86 -10.42
C ASN A 148 -2.27 -3.41 -10.43
N SER A 149 -3.27 -2.56 -10.48
CA SER A 149 -4.70 -2.83 -10.31
C SER A 149 -5.23 -2.82 -8.86
N LEU A 150 -4.42 -2.47 -7.88
CA LEU A 150 -4.92 -2.11 -6.55
C LEU A 150 -5.83 -0.87 -6.69
N LYS A 151 -6.99 -0.91 -6.06
CA LYS A 151 -7.96 0.19 -6.15
C LYS A 151 -8.09 0.87 -4.79
N VAL A 152 -7.86 2.18 -4.77
CA VAL A 152 -8.06 3.03 -3.59
C VAL A 152 -9.34 3.82 -3.78
N CYS A 153 -10.35 3.51 -2.99
CA CYS A 153 -11.64 4.19 -3.00
C CYS A 153 -11.73 5.13 -1.81
N PHE A 154 -12.25 6.33 -2.02
CA PHE A 154 -12.55 7.22 -0.91
C PHE A 154 -13.85 7.99 -1.14
N ILE A 155 -14.45 8.44 -0.05
CA ILE A 155 -15.69 9.18 -0.05
C ILE A 155 -15.67 10.23 1.06
N ASP A 156 -16.14 11.43 0.75
CA ASP A 156 -16.42 12.49 1.71
C ASP A 156 -17.91 12.83 1.76
N ASP A 157 -18.32 13.64 2.70
CA ASP A 157 -19.73 14.00 2.91
C ASP A 157 -20.13 15.31 2.22
N MET A 158 -19.27 15.86 1.39
CA MET A 158 -19.67 17.09 0.74
C MET A 158 -20.58 16.84 -0.44
N ALA A 159 -21.46 17.78 -0.67
CA ALA A 159 -22.33 17.81 -1.82
C ALA A 159 -21.53 17.76 -3.12
N ASP A 160 -22.05 17.09 -4.13
CA ASP A 160 -21.47 17.10 -5.47
C ASP A 160 -21.45 18.52 -6.03
N GLN A 161 -22.46 19.30 -5.65
CA GLN A 161 -22.63 20.66 -6.13
C GLN A 161 -23.29 21.54 -5.06
N THR A 162 -22.81 22.77 -4.96
CA THR A 162 -23.46 23.84 -4.23
C THR A 162 -24.08 24.82 -5.24
N ILE A 163 -25.37 25.03 -5.15
CA ILE A 163 -26.13 25.85 -6.10
C ILE A 163 -26.65 27.10 -5.38
N GLY A 164 -26.29 28.25 -5.87
CA GLY A 164 -26.85 29.54 -5.45
C GLY A 164 -28.11 29.86 -6.22
N LEU A 165 -29.18 30.22 -5.50
CA LEU A 165 -30.40 30.77 -6.05
C LEU A 165 -30.37 32.26 -5.84
N THR A 166 -30.51 33.02 -6.93
CA THR A 166 -30.65 34.46 -6.85
C THR A 166 -32.04 34.80 -6.33
N THR A 167 -32.06 35.45 -5.15
CA THR A 167 -33.22 35.98 -4.45
C THR A 167 -34.30 35.01 -3.99
N ASP A 168 -34.57 35.04 -2.67
CA ASP A 168 -35.72 34.50 -1.91
C ASP A 168 -36.34 33.14 -2.32
N SER A 169 -35.83 32.52 -3.37
CA SER A 169 -36.45 31.32 -3.96
C SER A 169 -36.41 30.11 -3.03
N LEU A 170 -35.39 29.95 -2.18
CA LEU A 170 -35.30 28.80 -1.26
C LEU A 170 -36.30 28.92 -0.11
N THR A 171 -36.47 30.11 0.44
CA THR A 171 -37.44 30.37 1.51
C THR A 171 -38.85 30.25 0.98
N THR A 172 -39.11 30.74 -0.23
CA THR A 172 -40.40 30.64 -0.91
C THR A 172 -40.65 29.23 -1.43
N ALA A 173 -39.60 28.56 -1.86
CA ALA A 173 -39.67 27.17 -2.34
C ALA A 173 -39.79 26.12 -1.24
N GLY A 174 -39.45 26.46 0.00
CA GLY A 174 -39.48 25.55 1.12
C GLY A 174 -38.53 24.35 0.97
N ALA A 175 -37.42 24.54 0.26
CA ALA A 175 -36.40 23.49 0.09
C ALA A 175 -35.84 23.08 1.45
N ARG A 176 -35.77 21.78 1.67
CA ARG A 176 -35.27 21.20 2.92
C ARG A 176 -34.31 20.06 2.62
N ILE A 177 -33.43 19.80 3.56
CA ILE A 177 -32.55 18.62 3.51
C ILE A 177 -33.41 17.36 3.34
N GLY A 178 -33.01 16.48 2.43
CA GLY A 178 -33.72 15.26 2.08
C GLY A 178 -34.77 15.45 0.96
N TYR A 179 -35.02 16.68 0.49
CA TYR A 179 -35.87 16.87 -0.69
C TYR A 179 -35.16 16.43 -1.95
N ALA A 180 -35.89 15.80 -2.86
CA ALA A 180 -35.39 15.52 -4.19
C ALA A 180 -35.23 16.81 -4.98
N VAL A 181 -34.20 16.88 -5.77
CA VAL A 181 -33.96 17.96 -6.75
C VAL A 181 -33.83 17.37 -8.14
N THR A 182 -34.41 18.02 -9.13
CA THR A 182 -34.22 17.70 -10.52
C THR A 182 -33.76 18.91 -11.30
N ALA A 183 -32.85 18.68 -12.23
CA ALA A 183 -32.36 19.69 -13.14
C ALA A 183 -32.49 19.18 -14.59
N VAL A 184 -33.12 19.97 -15.44
CA VAL A 184 -33.25 19.65 -16.87
C VAL A 184 -31.95 19.96 -17.58
N LEU A 185 -31.50 19.03 -18.40
CA LEU A 185 -30.30 19.16 -19.22
C LEU A 185 -30.68 19.17 -20.70
N THR A 186 -30.11 20.08 -21.41
CA THR A 186 -30.31 20.19 -22.87
C THR A 186 -28.94 20.28 -23.53
N ASP A 187 -28.70 19.44 -24.53
CA ASP A 187 -27.48 19.40 -25.33
C ASP A 187 -26.18 19.27 -24.51
N LEU A 188 -26.26 18.44 -23.48
CA LEU A 188 -25.13 18.17 -22.62
C LEU A 188 -24.14 17.22 -23.29
N VAL A 189 -22.88 17.64 -23.40
CA VAL A 189 -21.79 16.78 -23.90
C VAL A 189 -21.32 15.87 -22.77
N ILE A 190 -21.37 14.56 -22.98
CA ILE A 190 -20.84 13.57 -22.03
C ILE A 190 -19.35 13.41 -22.28
N PRO A 191 -18.50 13.73 -21.30
CA PRO A 191 -17.06 13.56 -21.41
C PRO A 191 -16.65 12.08 -21.49
N GLY A 192 -15.55 11.77 -22.14
CA GLY A 192 -14.97 10.42 -22.19
C GLY A 192 -15.55 9.48 -23.25
N SER A 193 -16.63 9.84 -23.95
CA SER A 193 -17.22 8.95 -24.97
C SER A 193 -16.51 8.93 -26.33
N GLY A 194 -15.45 9.72 -26.51
CA GLY A 194 -14.71 9.83 -27.78
C GLY A 194 -15.52 10.36 -28.97
N THR A 195 -16.81 10.57 -28.78
CA THR A 195 -17.75 11.15 -29.73
C THR A 195 -18.55 12.22 -29.00
N THR A 196 -18.95 13.27 -29.72
CA THR A 196 -19.85 14.33 -29.24
C THR A 196 -21.25 13.76 -29.01
N SER A 197 -21.40 12.84 -28.05
CA SER A 197 -22.70 12.36 -27.64
C SER A 197 -23.38 13.41 -26.80
N VAL A 198 -24.45 13.96 -27.32
CA VAL A 198 -25.26 14.97 -26.67
C VAL A 198 -26.33 14.28 -25.83
N PHE A 199 -26.39 14.62 -24.55
CA PHE A 199 -27.40 14.09 -23.63
C PHE A 199 -28.53 15.13 -23.46
N ASN A 200 -29.74 14.69 -23.66
CA ASN A 200 -30.95 15.42 -23.34
C ASN A 200 -31.80 14.68 -22.35
N GLY A 201 -32.20 15.33 -21.26
CA GLY A 201 -32.97 14.71 -20.21
C GLY A 201 -32.96 15.51 -18.92
N TYR A 202 -32.87 14.86 -17.80
CA TYR A 202 -32.78 15.53 -16.49
C TYR A 202 -31.95 14.74 -15.52
N LEU A 203 -31.38 15.45 -14.56
CA LEU A 203 -30.71 14.86 -13.41
C LEU A 203 -31.68 14.68 -12.25
N LYS A 204 -31.45 13.66 -11.46
CA LYS A 204 -32.04 13.47 -10.15
C LYS A 204 -30.98 13.61 -9.07
N GLY A 205 -31.30 14.38 -8.06
CA GLY A 205 -30.44 14.56 -6.90
C GLY A 205 -31.26 14.67 -5.61
N ILE A 206 -30.53 14.82 -4.52
CA ILE A 206 -31.10 15.03 -3.19
C ILE A 206 -30.42 16.22 -2.55
N VAL A 207 -31.19 17.06 -1.86
CA VAL A 207 -30.68 18.20 -1.11
C VAL A 207 -30.01 17.69 0.17
N THR A 208 -28.73 17.99 0.35
CA THR A 208 -27.93 17.57 1.50
C THR A 208 -27.66 18.69 2.50
N GLY A 209 -27.74 19.94 2.06
CA GLY A 209 -27.57 21.10 2.90
C GLY A 209 -28.37 22.31 2.38
N VAL A 210 -28.74 23.21 3.27
CA VAL A 210 -29.38 24.48 2.94
C VAL A 210 -28.73 25.57 3.78
N ALA A 211 -28.17 26.58 3.14
CA ALA A 211 -27.60 27.74 3.79
C ALA A 211 -28.30 29.02 3.33
N THR A 212 -28.60 29.89 4.25
CA THR A 212 -29.18 31.21 3.97
C THR A 212 -28.20 32.27 4.45
N ASP A 213 -27.70 33.08 3.54
CA ASP A 213 -26.94 34.28 3.92
C ASP A 213 -27.90 35.39 4.34
N ALA A 214 -27.86 35.73 5.61
CA ALA A 214 -28.69 36.77 6.20
C ALA A 214 -28.34 38.20 5.67
N THR A 215 -27.16 38.36 5.09
CA THR A 215 -26.64 39.65 4.68
C THR A 215 -26.95 40.00 3.22
N ASN A 216 -27.00 39.02 2.32
CA ASN A 216 -27.08 39.21 0.88
C ASN A 216 -28.34 38.60 0.22
N SER A 217 -29.30 38.12 0.96
CA SER A 217 -30.51 37.45 0.43
C SER A 217 -30.22 36.29 -0.54
N ALA A 218 -28.99 35.87 -0.69
CA ALA A 218 -28.60 34.73 -1.50
C ALA A 218 -28.74 33.45 -0.68
N SER A 219 -29.55 32.54 -1.12
CA SER A 219 -29.70 31.23 -0.52
C SER A 219 -28.96 30.22 -1.38
N THR A 220 -28.21 29.35 -0.71
CA THR A 220 -27.51 28.25 -1.36
C THR A 220 -28.06 26.92 -0.87
N PHE A 221 -28.04 25.92 -1.71
CA PHE A 221 -28.30 24.55 -1.28
C PHE A 221 -27.23 23.61 -1.85
N ASP A 222 -26.86 22.64 -1.05
CA ASP A 222 -25.97 21.58 -1.44
C ASP A 222 -26.78 20.38 -1.92
N CYS A 223 -26.34 19.73 -2.98
CA CYS A 223 -27.01 18.56 -3.51
C CYS A 223 -26.03 17.48 -3.93
N LYS A 224 -26.46 16.25 -3.80
CA LYS A 224 -25.81 15.07 -4.39
C LYS A 224 -26.61 14.61 -5.59
N ILE A 225 -25.96 14.36 -6.70
CA ILE A 225 -26.58 13.85 -7.91
C ILE A 225 -26.60 12.33 -7.85
N LEU A 226 -27.75 11.71 -8.06
CA LEU A 226 -27.94 10.27 -7.92
C LEU A 226 -28.00 9.55 -9.26
N SER A 227 -28.70 10.15 -10.22
CA SER A 227 -28.93 9.53 -11.54
C SER A 227 -29.21 10.59 -12.61
N ARG A 228 -29.07 10.15 -13.85
CA ARG A 228 -29.55 10.89 -15.04
C ARG A 228 -30.66 10.09 -15.71
N VAL A 229 -31.65 10.78 -16.18
CA VAL A 229 -32.75 10.20 -16.95
C VAL A 229 -32.75 10.80 -18.34
N SER A 230 -32.62 9.97 -19.36
CA SER A 230 -32.67 10.40 -20.76
C SER A 230 -34.06 10.88 -21.16
N SER A 231 -34.15 11.63 -22.27
CA SER A 231 -35.42 12.02 -22.85
C SER A 231 -36.32 10.83 -23.23
N ALA A 232 -35.72 9.66 -23.41
CA ALA A 232 -36.44 8.39 -23.63
C ALA A 232 -36.91 7.70 -22.34
N GLY A 233 -36.64 8.30 -21.17
CA GLY A 233 -37.04 7.74 -19.87
C GLY A 233 -36.07 6.70 -19.29
N THR A 234 -34.94 6.46 -19.92
CA THR A 234 -33.92 5.53 -19.39
C THR A 234 -33.14 6.19 -18.26
N GLU A 235 -33.23 5.63 -17.07
CA GLU A 235 -32.49 6.09 -15.89
C GLU A 235 -31.16 5.36 -15.78
N THR A 236 -30.08 6.12 -15.59
CA THR A 236 -28.72 5.61 -15.36
C THR A 236 -28.22 6.22 -14.06
N ALA A 237 -27.84 5.37 -13.11
CA ALA A 237 -27.20 5.81 -11.89
C ALA A 237 -25.86 6.51 -12.21
N ILE A 238 -25.56 7.59 -11.52
CA ILE A 238 -24.26 8.23 -11.60
C ILE A 238 -23.41 7.58 -10.54
N THR A 239 -22.44 6.79 -10.98
CA THR A 239 -21.37 6.27 -10.15
C THR A 239 -20.16 7.19 -10.34
N TYR A 240 -19.53 7.55 -9.24
CA TYR A 240 -18.33 8.39 -9.25
C TYR A 240 -17.09 7.56 -9.52
N ASP A 241 -17.16 6.73 -10.53
CA ASP A 241 -16.03 5.98 -11.02
C ASP A 241 -15.22 6.83 -11.99
N GLU A 242 -13.91 6.58 -12.09
CA GLU A 242 -13.01 7.36 -12.92
C GLU A 242 -13.61 7.70 -14.29
N GLY A 243 -14.07 8.92 -14.43
CA GLY A 243 -14.13 9.61 -15.72
C GLY A 243 -15.19 9.21 -16.74
N THR A 244 -16.05 8.22 -16.50
CA THR A 244 -16.91 7.72 -17.57
C THR A 244 -18.36 8.15 -17.53
N ASP A 245 -18.92 8.51 -16.38
CA ASP A 245 -20.37 8.72 -16.23
C ASP A 245 -20.77 10.15 -15.90
N TRP A 246 -19.83 11.02 -15.78
CA TRP A 246 -20.08 12.38 -15.39
C TRP A 246 -20.36 13.29 -16.57
N ALA A 247 -21.45 13.98 -16.49
CA ALA A 247 -21.82 14.93 -17.51
C ALA A 247 -21.42 16.35 -17.10
N SER A 248 -20.66 17.06 -17.94
CA SER A 248 -20.45 18.48 -17.75
C SER A 248 -21.72 19.26 -18.09
N PHE A 249 -22.19 20.10 -17.15
CA PHE A 249 -23.42 20.84 -17.30
C PHE A 249 -23.12 22.19 -18.00
N THR A 250 -23.49 22.30 -19.23
CA THR A 250 -23.31 23.59 -19.95
C THR A 250 -24.53 24.46 -19.90
N THR A 251 -25.75 23.93 -19.83
CA THR A 251 -26.98 24.68 -19.65
C THR A 251 -28.07 23.81 -19.06
N SER A 252 -28.73 24.28 -18.01
CA SER A 252 -29.99 23.73 -17.58
C SER A 252 -31.05 24.83 -17.50
N SER A 253 -32.26 24.49 -17.87
CA SER A 253 -33.33 25.48 -17.96
C SER A 253 -34.31 25.46 -16.79
N ALA A 254 -34.28 24.44 -15.93
CA ALA A 254 -35.22 24.36 -14.82
C ALA A 254 -34.70 23.49 -13.68
N VAL A 255 -34.95 23.93 -12.45
CA VAL A 255 -34.72 23.19 -11.22
C VAL A 255 -36.04 23.02 -10.46
N ARG A 256 -36.33 21.83 -10.01
CA ARG A 256 -37.50 21.49 -9.22
C ARG A 256 -37.12 20.85 -7.90
N PHE A 257 -37.81 21.24 -6.83
CA PHE A 257 -37.73 20.58 -5.53
C PHE A 257 -38.98 19.74 -5.30
N LEU A 258 -38.78 18.53 -4.82
CA LEU A 258 -39.83 17.54 -4.59
C LEU A 258 -39.73 16.99 -3.16
N ASN A 259 -40.87 16.81 -2.52
CA ASN A 259 -41.01 16.05 -1.28
C ASN A 259 -41.93 14.83 -1.48
N ASN A 260 -42.26 14.12 -0.41
CA ASN A 260 -43.16 12.96 -0.48
C ASN A 260 -44.58 13.28 -0.96
N SER A 261 -44.96 14.54 -1.00
CA SER A 261 -46.27 15.01 -1.46
C SER A 261 -46.29 15.52 -2.89
N GLY A 262 -45.12 15.56 -3.56
CA GLY A 262 -44.95 16.01 -4.92
C GLY A 262 -44.04 17.24 -5.08
N ILE A 263 -44.22 17.99 -6.14
CA ILE A 263 -43.44 19.19 -6.45
C ILE A 263 -43.77 20.29 -5.44
N VAL A 264 -42.77 20.77 -4.73
CA VAL A 264 -42.92 21.89 -3.77
C VAL A 264 -42.75 23.23 -4.48
N SER A 265 -41.81 23.29 -5.40
CA SER A 265 -41.61 24.50 -6.21
C SER A 265 -41.04 24.16 -7.60
N GLU A 266 -41.28 25.02 -8.55
CA GLU A 266 -40.89 24.86 -9.94
C GLU A 266 -40.43 26.18 -10.52
N SER A 267 -39.28 26.19 -11.19
CA SER A 267 -38.79 27.37 -11.89
C SER A 267 -39.25 27.47 -13.35
N SER A 268 -39.71 26.36 -13.94
CA SER A 268 -40.40 26.33 -15.26
C SER A 268 -41.05 24.95 -15.50
N ALA A 269 -42.00 24.91 -16.45
CA ALA A 269 -42.76 23.70 -16.75
C ALA A 269 -41.89 22.59 -17.40
N VAL A 270 -41.74 21.47 -16.76
CA VAL A 270 -41.07 20.28 -17.27
C VAL A 270 -42.05 19.10 -17.27
N ALA A 271 -41.91 18.21 -18.25
CA ALA A 271 -42.77 17.02 -18.40
C ALA A 271 -42.82 16.16 -17.13
N ALA A 272 -43.90 15.45 -16.94
CA ALA A 272 -44.25 14.66 -15.76
C ALA A 272 -43.05 13.85 -15.20
N PHE A 273 -42.72 14.15 -13.95
CA PHE A 273 -41.65 13.51 -13.22
C PHE A 273 -42.22 12.68 -12.06
N THR A 274 -41.75 11.45 -11.92
CA THR A 274 -42.11 10.63 -10.76
C THR A 274 -41.23 11.07 -9.57
N PRO A 275 -41.84 11.48 -8.45
CA PRO A 275 -41.06 11.87 -7.28
C PRO A 275 -40.10 10.76 -6.87
N ALA A 276 -38.83 11.06 -6.73
CA ALA A 276 -37.91 10.14 -6.09
C ALA A 276 -38.24 10.06 -4.61
N THR A 277 -38.32 8.86 -4.04
CA THR A 277 -38.36 8.71 -2.59
C THR A 277 -37.09 9.33 -2.04
N ALA A 278 -37.20 10.14 -0.99
CA ALA A 278 -36.03 10.72 -0.34
C ALA A 278 -35.18 9.59 0.27
N VAL A 279 -34.11 9.24 -0.40
CA VAL A 279 -33.13 8.22 0.04
C VAL A 279 -31.83 8.98 0.31
N ASP A 280 -31.16 8.65 1.40
CA ASP A 280 -29.84 9.24 1.67
C ASP A 280 -28.91 8.86 0.49
N TRP A 281 -28.25 9.86 -0.10
CA TRP A 281 -27.32 9.67 -1.21
C TRP A 281 -26.24 8.63 -0.87
N TYR A 282 -25.79 8.61 0.39
CA TYR A 282 -24.76 7.68 0.88
C TYR A 282 -25.20 6.21 0.76
N ASP A 283 -26.49 5.94 0.91
CA ASP A 283 -27.03 4.58 0.78
C ASP A 283 -26.88 3.99 -0.62
N GLN A 284 -26.67 4.83 -1.61
CA GLN A 284 -26.55 4.44 -3.01
C GLN A 284 -25.11 4.44 -3.51
N GLN A 285 -24.17 4.99 -2.72
CA GLN A 285 -22.78 5.07 -3.12
C GLN A 285 -22.09 3.71 -3.07
N THR A 286 -21.38 3.39 -4.14
CA THR A 286 -20.63 2.14 -4.30
C THR A 286 -19.14 2.41 -4.39
N LEU A 287 -18.33 1.37 -4.26
CA LEU A 287 -16.87 1.45 -4.47
C LEU A 287 -16.48 1.48 -5.96
N GLY A 288 -17.43 1.38 -6.89
CA GLY A 288 -17.15 1.35 -8.32
C GLY A 288 -16.31 0.15 -8.76
N LEU A 289 -16.50 -1.04 -8.20
CA LEU A 289 -15.70 -2.23 -8.52
C LEU A 289 -16.07 -2.81 -9.87
N THR A 290 -15.08 -3.38 -10.59
CA THR A 290 -15.24 -3.84 -11.98
C THR A 290 -16.28 -4.95 -12.14
N ASN A 291 -16.32 -5.92 -11.22
CA ASN A 291 -17.20 -7.11 -11.35
C ASN A 291 -18.08 -7.36 -10.13
N SER A 292 -18.17 -6.44 -9.19
CA SER A 292 -18.99 -6.56 -7.99
C SER A 292 -19.54 -5.21 -7.57
N THR A 293 -20.65 -5.24 -6.83
CA THR A 293 -21.25 -4.02 -6.29
C THR A 293 -21.15 -4.06 -4.78
N THR A 294 -20.28 -3.24 -4.21
CA THR A 294 -20.14 -3.07 -2.77
C THR A 294 -20.51 -1.64 -2.40
N TYR A 295 -21.46 -1.49 -1.49
CA TYR A 295 -21.95 -0.18 -1.04
C TYR A 295 -21.12 0.33 0.12
N TRP A 296 -20.78 1.62 0.12
CA TRP A 296 -20.07 2.28 1.21
C TRP A 296 -20.75 2.09 2.56
N LYS A 297 -22.08 2.16 2.61
CA LYS A 297 -22.85 1.95 3.84
C LYS A 297 -22.64 0.60 4.52
N SER A 298 -22.21 -0.42 3.77
CA SER A 298 -21.90 -1.73 4.34
C SER A 298 -20.51 -1.78 4.96
N LEU A 299 -19.66 -0.82 4.65
CA LEU A 299 -18.26 -0.79 5.10
C LEU A 299 -18.04 0.21 6.24
N ALA A 300 -18.55 1.41 6.08
CA ALA A 300 -18.31 2.52 7.01
C ALA A 300 -19.56 3.39 7.18
N PRO A 301 -19.69 4.11 8.30
CA PRO A 301 -20.72 5.13 8.45
C PRO A 301 -20.45 6.30 7.50
N LYS A 302 -21.49 7.09 7.22
CA LYS A 302 -21.37 8.32 6.43
C LYS A 302 -20.29 9.23 7.02
N PRO A 303 -19.34 9.73 6.19
CA PRO A 303 -18.37 10.71 6.67
C PRO A 303 -19.09 11.97 7.16
N VAL A 304 -18.61 12.54 8.23
CA VAL A 304 -19.10 13.81 8.78
C VAL A 304 -17.91 14.67 9.17
N THR A 305 -18.14 15.97 9.30
CA THR A 305 -17.13 16.88 9.86
C THR A 305 -16.65 16.33 11.20
N THR A 306 -15.35 16.18 11.38
CA THR A 306 -14.78 15.65 12.62
C THR A 306 -15.04 16.61 13.79
N LYS A 307 -15.02 16.07 14.99
CA LYS A 307 -15.14 16.93 16.20
C LYS A 307 -13.99 17.92 16.29
N TYR A 308 -12.78 17.50 15.87
CA TYR A 308 -11.61 18.36 15.86
C TYR A 308 -11.81 19.60 14.97
N ALA A 309 -12.34 19.40 13.78
CA ALA A 309 -12.65 20.45 12.84
C ALA A 309 -13.81 21.33 13.34
N THR A 310 -14.88 20.70 13.85
CA THR A 310 -16.03 21.44 14.40
C THR A 310 -15.64 22.39 15.55
N ASP A 311 -14.75 21.94 16.45
CA ASP A 311 -14.26 22.77 17.55
C ASP A 311 -13.40 23.97 17.09
N ARG A 312 -13.05 24.03 15.79
CA ARG A 312 -12.24 25.08 15.13
C ARG A 312 -12.99 25.84 14.05
N ASP A 313 -14.33 25.77 14.05
CA ASP A 313 -15.20 26.38 13.05
C ASP A 313 -14.88 25.92 11.59
N SER A 314 -14.32 24.72 11.45
CA SER A 314 -14.01 24.09 10.18
C SER A 314 -15.10 23.11 9.75
N LYS A 315 -15.18 22.83 8.45
CA LYS A 315 -16.21 21.97 7.84
C LYS A 315 -15.63 21.10 6.71
N GLY A 316 -16.28 19.96 6.50
CA GLY A 316 -16.03 19.12 5.33
C GLY A 316 -14.72 18.36 5.34
N ASP A 317 -14.11 18.17 6.51
CA ASP A 317 -12.82 17.49 6.65
C ASP A 317 -12.92 15.96 6.68
N GLY A 318 -14.09 15.39 7.01
CA GLY A 318 -14.24 13.94 7.21
C GLY A 318 -14.20 13.14 5.91
N ILE A 319 -13.44 12.05 5.91
CA ILE A 319 -13.33 11.10 4.79
C ILE A 319 -13.28 9.65 5.27
N ASN A 320 -13.69 8.74 4.40
CA ASN A 320 -13.46 7.30 4.53
C ASN A 320 -12.68 6.79 3.33
N ILE A 321 -11.77 5.86 3.56
CA ILE A 321 -10.91 5.24 2.54
C ILE A 321 -11.06 3.72 2.61
N ALA A 322 -11.12 3.06 1.46
CA ALA A 322 -11.14 1.61 1.33
C ALA A 322 -10.14 1.18 0.24
N ILE A 323 -9.35 0.17 0.54
CA ILE A 323 -8.36 -0.38 -0.38
C ILE A 323 -8.82 -1.78 -0.79
N VAL A 324 -8.92 -2.00 -2.10
CA VAL A 324 -9.56 -3.18 -2.68
C VAL A 324 -8.69 -3.82 -3.75
N ASP A 325 -8.60 -5.14 -3.73
CA ASP A 325 -8.06 -5.95 -4.82
C ASP A 325 -9.15 -6.17 -5.89
N ASP A 326 -9.39 -5.14 -6.71
CA ASP A 326 -10.52 -5.12 -7.67
C ASP A 326 -10.46 -6.26 -8.68
N LEU A 327 -9.28 -6.63 -9.16
CA LEU A 327 -9.08 -7.69 -10.15
C LEU A 327 -8.68 -9.05 -9.55
N GLY A 328 -8.50 -9.16 -8.24
CA GLY A 328 -8.10 -10.40 -7.57
C GLY A 328 -6.66 -10.82 -7.85
N LYS A 329 -5.77 -9.89 -8.20
CA LYS A 329 -4.37 -10.21 -8.51
C LYS A 329 -3.49 -10.41 -7.28
N ILE A 330 -3.90 -9.86 -6.16
CA ILE A 330 -3.17 -9.95 -4.88
C ILE A 330 -3.66 -11.16 -4.09
N THR A 331 -4.96 -11.22 -3.83
CA THR A 331 -5.58 -12.24 -2.98
C THR A 331 -6.07 -13.46 -3.75
N GLY A 332 -6.26 -13.34 -5.05
CA GLY A 332 -6.90 -14.34 -5.91
C GLY A 332 -8.43 -14.23 -5.92
N ILE A 333 -9.02 -13.28 -5.20
CA ILE A 333 -10.46 -13.05 -5.12
C ILE A 333 -10.75 -11.63 -5.60
N GLN A 334 -11.55 -11.51 -6.66
CA GLN A 334 -11.94 -10.22 -7.22
C GLN A 334 -12.81 -9.43 -6.24
N GLY A 335 -12.54 -8.13 -6.12
CA GLY A 335 -13.30 -7.24 -5.25
C GLY A 335 -13.08 -7.47 -3.76
N ASN A 336 -12.02 -8.19 -3.38
CA ASN A 336 -11.69 -8.41 -1.99
C ASN A 336 -11.22 -7.13 -1.31
N LEU A 337 -11.88 -6.77 -0.20
CA LEU A 337 -11.49 -5.63 0.63
C LEU A 337 -10.22 -6.00 1.40
N LEU A 338 -9.15 -5.26 1.19
CA LEU A 338 -7.88 -5.42 1.91
C LEU A 338 -7.90 -4.61 3.20
N GLU A 339 -8.19 -3.32 3.09
CA GLU A 339 -8.20 -2.40 4.22
C GLU A 339 -9.39 -1.45 4.15
N LYS A 340 -9.84 -0.98 5.32
CA LYS A 340 -10.76 0.14 5.41
C LYS A 340 -10.36 1.07 6.54
N HIS A 341 -10.38 2.35 6.26
CA HIS A 341 -10.07 3.41 7.20
C HIS A 341 -11.22 4.40 7.20
N SER A 342 -11.82 4.63 8.36
CA SER A 342 -12.99 5.50 8.50
C SER A 342 -12.78 6.58 9.54
N GLY A 343 -13.44 7.73 9.35
CA GLY A 343 -13.34 8.85 10.28
C GLY A 343 -11.98 9.57 10.22
N LEU A 344 -11.33 9.53 9.06
CA LEU A 344 -10.12 10.31 8.80
C LEU A 344 -10.46 11.76 8.50
N SER A 345 -9.48 12.63 8.57
CA SER A 345 -9.60 14.07 8.32
C SER A 345 -8.70 14.53 7.18
N LYS A 346 -9.16 15.53 6.44
CA LYS A 346 -8.35 16.27 5.46
C LYS A 346 -7.40 17.28 6.12
N ALA A 347 -7.65 17.64 7.38
CA ALA A 347 -6.85 18.62 8.11
C ALA A 347 -5.55 18.01 8.62
N LYS A 348 -4.43 18.67 8.33
CA LYS A 348 -3.08 18.21 8.70
C LYS A 348 -2.85 18.13 10.21
N ASP A 349 -3.45 19.03 10.97
CA ASP A 349 -3.32 19.12 12.41
C ASP A 349 -4.34 18.23 13.18
N ALA A 350 -5.26 17.55 12.47
CA ALA A 350 -6.34 16.80 13.09
C ALA A 350 -5.88 15.62 13.94
N ILE A 351 -6.48 15.54 15.12
CA ILE A 351 -6.29 14.47 16.10
C ILE A 351 -7.65 13.89 16.52
N SER A 352 -7.66 12.61 16.87
CA SER A 352 -8.88 11.95 17.35
C SER A 352 -9.34 12.54 18.70
N ALA A 353 -10.67 12.55 18.91
CA ALA A 353 -11.29 13.06 20.14
C ALA A 353 -11.36 12.03 21.29
N VAL A 354 -10.64 10.92 21.21
CA VAL A 354 -10.62 9.85 22.22
C VAL A 354 -9.53 10.09 23.28
N ASN A 355 -9.55 9.31 24.36
CA ASN A 355 -8.65 9.46 25.51
C ASN A 355 -7.15 9.34 25.17
N SER A 356 -6.80 8.72 24.06
CA SER A 356 -5.45 8.68 23.51
C SER A 356 -5.45 9.39 22.15
N PRO A 357 -5.08 10.67 22.09
CA PRO A 357 -5.09 11.44 20.86
C PRO A 357 -4.16 10.80 19.82
N GLN A 358 -4.71 10.47 18.66
CA GLN A 358 -4.00 9.91 17.53
C GLN A 358 -4.17 10.84 16.33
N LYS A 359 -3.15 10.99 15.52
CA LYS A 359 -3.26 11.68 14.24
C LYS A 359 -4.31 10.97 13.39
N ILE A 360 -5.26 11.75 12.87
CA ILE A 360 -6.31 11.28 11.95
C ILE A 360 -6.24 11.96 10.58
N TRP A 361 -5.22 12.77 10.35
CA TRP A 361 -4.94 13.27 9.02
C TRP A 361 -4.63 12.09 8.09
N TYR A 362 -5.36 12.00 6.99
CA TYR A 362 -5.39 10.82 6.15
C TYR A 362 -4.01 10.38 5.63
N GLU A 363 -3.17 11.35 5.25
CA GLU A 363 -1.84 11.07 4.70
C GLU A 363 -0.93 10.43 5.76
N GLN A 364 -0.78 11.06 6.93
CA GLN A 364 0.01 10.49 8.02
C GLN A 364 -0.59 9.20 8.56
N TYR A 365 -1.91 9.13 8.63
CA TYR A 365 -2.59 7.92 9.12
C TYR A 365 -2.34 6.72 8.19
N LEU A 366 -2.42 6.90 6.87
CA LEU A 366 -2.12 5.82 5.93
C LEU A 366 -0.63 5.44 5.96
N ALA A 367 0.26 6.40 6.12
CA ALA A 367 1.68 6.11 6.27
C ALA A 367 1.97 5.20 7.47
N ASP A 368 1.28 5.44 8.61
CA ASP A 368 1.52 4.73 9.87
C ASP A 368 0.76 3.39 9.95
N PHE A 369 -0.44 3.29 9.36
CA PHE A 369 -1.37 2.19 9.63
C PHE A 369 -1.81 1.39 8.40
N SER A 370 -1.62 1.87 7.18
CA SER A 370 -1.87 1.07 5.99
C SER A 370 -0.69 0.13 5.74
N ASP A 371 -0.97 -1.11 5.39
CA ASP A 371 0.03 -2.06 4.91
C ASP A 371 0.23 -1.94 3.39
N GLU A 372 -0.69 -1.25 2.66
CA GLU A 372 -0.80 -1.32 1.21
C GLU A 372 -0.42 -0.04 0.49
N VAL A 373 -0.75 1.16 1.03
CA VAL A 373 -0.61 2.43 0.30
C VAL A 373 -0.08 3.58 1.15
N TYR A 374 0.60 4.50 0.47
CA TYR A 374 0.87 5.87 0.92
C TYR A 374 -0.06 6.84 0.21
N ALA A 375 -0.41 7.93 0.88
CA ALA A 375 -1.04 9.08 0.24
C ALA A 375 0.02 10.15 -0.09
N GLY A 376 -0.20 10.89 -1.15
CA GLY A 376 0.65 11.98 -1.60
C GLY A 376 -0.12 13.29 -1.68
N GLY A 377 -0.08 13.95 -2.83
CA GLY A 377 -0.70 15.25 -3.03
C GLY A 377 -2.21 15.26 -2.87
N ASP A 378 -2.72 16.43 -2.59
CA ASP A 378 -4.14 16.70 -2.42
C ASP A 378 -4.98 16.20 -3.63
N PRO A 379 -5.89 15.25 -3.41
CA PRO A 379 -6.76 14.78 -4.48
C PRO A 379 -7.64 15.88 -5.08
N SER A 380 -7.91 16.96 -4.35
CA SER A 380 -8.68 18.11 -4.82
C SER A 380 -7.87 19.03 -5.73
N SER A 381 -6.54 19.04 -5.61
CA SER A 381 -5.65 19.85 -6.45
C SER A 381 -5.35 19.20 -7.79
N THR A 382 -5.60 17.90 -7.91
CA THR A 382 -5.49 17.19 -9.17
C THR A 382 -6.71 17.53 -10.02
N PRO A 383 -6.57 18.28 -11.12
CA PRO A 383 -7.73 18.61 -11.93
C PRO A 383 -8.25 17.33 -12.57
N ASP A 384 -9.22 16.73 -11.93
CA ASP A 384 -10.14 15.91 -12.68
C ASP A 384 -10.98 16.87 -13.52
N ALA A 385 -10.81 16.79 -14.82
CA ALA A 385 -11.51 17.63 -15.76
C ALA A 385 -13.04 17.61 -15.57
N TYR A 386 -13.54 16.65 -14.81
CA TYR A 386 -14.96 16.46 -14.54
C TYR A 386 -15.43 17.04 -13.21
N TRP A 387 -14.54 17.15 -12.22
CA TRP A 387 -14.91 17.60 -10.89
C TRP A 387 -14.57 19.05 -10.61
N ASP A 388 -13.37 19.51 -10.97
CA ASP A 388 -12.90 20.82 -10.54
C ASP A 388 -13.24 21.96 -11.47
N THR A 389 -13.33 21.74 -12.77
CA THR A 389 -13.43 22.87 -13.69
C THR A 389 -14.74 22.97 -14.45
N THR A 390 -15.51 21.89 -14.61
CA THR A 390 -16.66 21.92 -15.48
C THR A 390 -17.99 21.59 -14.79
N PRO A 391 -18.17 20.52 -14.03
CA PRO A 391 -19.47 20.19 -13.44
C PRO A 391 -19.88 21.13 -12.32
N ARG A 392 -18.92 21.74 -11.62
CA ARG A 392 -19.16 22.66 -10.51
C ARG A 392 -19.32 24.12 -10.91
N GLN A 393 -18.88 24.50 -12.10
CA GLN A 393 -18.87 25.90 -12.56
C GLN A 393 -20.01 26.23 -13.50
N THR A 394 -20.72 25.27 -14.04
CA THR A 394 -21.84 25.51 -14.96
C THR A 394 -23.16 25.40 -14.21
N GLY A 395 -23.91 26.46 -14.22
CA GLY A 395 -25.21 26.55 -13.56
C GLY A 395 -26.24 25.58 -14.17
N PHE A 396 -27.23 25.20 -13.37
CA PHE A 396 -28.36 24.39 -13.83
C PHE A 396 -29.40 25.16 -14.60
N SER A 397 -29.47 26.46 -14.41
CA SER A 397 -30.34 27.36 -15.14
C SER A 397 -29.86 28.79 -15.04
N THR A 398 -30.47 29.69 -15.77
CA THR A 398 -30.24 31.13 -15.63
C THR A 398 -30.59 31.67 -14.25
N ALA A 399 -31.37 30.93 -13.46
CA ALA A 399 -31.76 31.30 -12.11
C ALA A 399 -30.88 30.67 -11.03
N CYS A 400 -30.01 29.68 -11.38
CA CYS A 400 -29.12 28.98 -10.46
C CYS A 400 -27.68 29.16 -10.91
N THR A 401 -26.83 29.59 -10.02
CA THR A 401 -25.39 29.65 -10.23
C THR A 401 -24.69 28.68 -9.28
N LEU A 402 -23.70 28.01 -9.80
CA LEU A 402 -22.84 27.15 -8.98
C LEU A 402 -21.96 28.08 -8.13
N ILE A 403 -21.92 27.81 -6.84
CA ILE A 403 -21.09 28.55 -5.88
C ILE A 403 -20.14 27.56 -5.24
N SER A 404 -18.84 27.82 -5.34
CA SER A 404 -17.87 27.10 -4.51
C SER A 404 -17.88 27.72 -3.13
N THR A 405 -18.10 26.91 -2.11
CA THR A 405 -18.02 27.33 -0.70
C THR A 405 -16.71 26.87 -0.04
N ALA A 406 -15.90 26.08 -0.74
CA ALA A 406 -14.61 25.66 -0.26
C ALA A 406 -13.61 26.82 -0.32
N ASP A 407 -12.91 27.05 0.76
CA ASP A 407 -11.89 28.08 0.92
C ASP A 407 -10.53 27.48 1.31
N GLY A 408 -10.43 26.16 1.41
CA GLY A 408 -9.21 25.45 1.77
C GLY A 408 -8.97 24.16 0.99
N SER A 409 -7.70 23.86 0.84
CA SER A 409 -7.19 22.62 0.24
C SER A 409 -6.94 21.58 1.32
N TRP A 410 -6.86 20.31 0.91
CA TRP A 410 -6.47 19.24 1.82
C TRP A 410 -5.05 19.49 2.35
N GLY A 411 -4.77 19.06 3.58
CA GLY A 411 -3.48 19.28 4.21
C GLY A 411 -3.27 20.64 4.87
N GLN A 412 -4.28 21.52 4.87
CA GLN A 412 -4.27 22.74 5.69
C GLN A 412 -4.66 22.45 7.13
N ASP A 413 -4.30 23.34 8.05
CA ASP A 413 -4.78 23.28 9.43
C ASP A 413 -6.27 23.61 9.51
N ALA A 414 -6.97 23.02 10.47
CA ALA A 414 -8.43 23.06 10.54
C ALA A 414 -9.04 24.42 10.89
N GLN A 415 -8.27 25.43 11.29
CA GLN A 415 -8.81 26.66 11.85
C GLN A 415 -9.62 27.50 10.84
N GLY A 416 -10.94 27.47 10.95
CA GLY A 416 -11.86 28.29 10.15
C GLY A 416 -11.96 27.88 8.67
N VAL A 417 -11.50 26.70 8.30
CA VAL A 417 -11.38 26.25 6.89
C VAL A 417 -12.57 25.40 6.50
N THR A 418 -13.16 25.66 5.33
CA THR A 418 -14.08 24.74 4.66
C THR A 418 -13.32 23.96 3.59
N PHE A 419 -13.07 22.68 3.87
CA PHE A 419 -12.27 21.84 2.98
C PHE A 419 -13.00 21.54 1.67
N SER A 420 -12.26 21.59 0.57
CA SER A 420 -12.76 21.22 -0.74
C SER A 420 -13.20 19.75 -0.76
N ALA A 421 -14.27 19.49 -1.49
CA ALA A 421 -14.88 18.17 -1.57
C ALA A 421 -14.66 17.56 -2.93
N ILE A 422 -14.64 16.23 -2.94
CA ILE A 422 -14.48 15.44 -4.14
C ILE A 422 -15.66 14.47 -4.33
N GLY A 423 -16.35 14.11 -3.24
CA GLY A 423 -17.44 13.16 -3.25
C GLY A 423 -16.93 11.72 -3.17
N ASN A 424 -17.50 10.82 -3.96
CA ASN A 424 -17.11 9.40 -4.01
C ASN A 424 -16.16 9.17 -5.19
N ARG A 425 -14.98 8.65 -4.94
CA ARG A 425 -13.95 8.40 -5.97
C ARG A 425 -13.18 7.14 -5.75
N ALA A 426 -12.60 6.66 -6.86
CA ALA A 426 -11.70 5.53 -6.86
C ALA A 426 -10.50 5.80 -7.77
N TYR A 427 -9.33 5.39 -7.32
CA TYR A 427 -8.09 5.41 -8.10
C TYR A 427 -7.57 3.99 -8.28
N VAL A 428 -7.21 3.65 -9.51
CA VAL A 428 -6.54 2.38 -9.83
C VAL A 428 -5.05 2.63 -9.94
N LEU A 429 -4.26 1.96 -9.13
CA LEU A 429 -2.80 2.10 -9.18
C LEU A 429 -2.23 1.36 -10.40
N THR A 430 -1.29 2.00 -11.07
CA THR A 430 -0.61 1.49 -12.27
C THR A 430 0.86 1.90 -12.27
N GLY A 431 1.65 1.37 -13.22
CA GLY A 431 3.03 1.78 -13.40
C GLY A 431 4.04 1.14 -12.44
N GLY A 432 3.59 0.28 -11.53
CA GLY A 432 4.49 -0.51 -10.70
C GLY A 432 5.37 -1.43 -11.54
N ASN A 433 6.65 -1.51 -11.22
CA ASN A 433 7.62 -2.29 -11.96
C ASN A 433 8.54 -3.10 -11.04
N ASP A 434 8.92 -4.31 -11.51
CA ASP A 434 9.89 -5.18 -10.85
C ASP A 434 11.32 -4.85 -11.30
N TYR A 435 12.31 -5.70 -11.00
CA TYR A 435 13.74 -5.45 -11.22
C TYR A 435 14.14 -5.34 -12.71
N GLY A 436 13.40 -5.96 -13.62
CA GLY A 436 13.72 -5.94 -15.04
C GLY A 436 13.28 -4.67 -15.77
N ALA A 437 13.78 -4.44 -16.96
CA ALA A 437 13.34 -3.34 -17.82
C ALA A 437 11.97 -3.65 -18.43
N GLY A 438 10.94 -2.97 -17.98
CA GLY A 438 9.56 -3.13 -18.44
C GLY A 438 8.67 -3.87 -17.44
N ILE A 439 7.38 -3.57 -17.46
CA ILE A 439 6.40 -4.08 -16.50
C ILE A 439 6.34 -5.62 -16.55
N GLY A 440 6.52 -6.25 -15.39
CA GLY A 440 6.44 -7.70 -15.23
C GLY A 440 7.64 -8.49 -15.78
N THR A 441 8.72 -7.82 -16.17
CA THR A 441 9.93 -8.48 -16.67
C THR A 441 11.06 -8.43 -15.66
N GLY A 442 11.59 -9.60 -15.29
CA GLY A 442 12.80 -9.75 -14.50
C GLY A 442 12.60 -9.62 -12.98
N MET A 443 13.14 -10.61 -12.28
CA MET A 443 13.20 -10.68 -10.82
C MET A 443 14.67 -10.90 -10.37
N GLN A 444 15.63 -10.42 -11.14
CA GLN A 444 17.05 -10.62 -10.86
C GLN A 444 17.68 -9.34 -10.33
N ALA A 445 18.35 -9.43 -9.19
CA ALA A 445 19.19 -8.37 -8.65
C ALA A 445 20.61 -8.48 -9.22
N THR A 446 21.28 -7.36 -9.40
CA THR A 446 22.70 -7.33 -9.78
C THR A 446 23.61 -7.65 -8.58
N LEU A 447 24.88 -7.97 -8.86
CA LEU A 447 25.87 -8.15 -7.81
C LEU A 447 26.02 -6.88 -6.95
N GLY A 448 26.00 -5.70 -7.57
CA GLY A 448 26.12 -4.42 -6.88
C GLY A 448 24.97 -4.20 -5.88
N ASP A 449 23.74 -4.46 -6.32
CA ASP A 449 22.54 -4.33 -5.46
C ASP A 449 22.64 -5.26 -4.25
N LEU A 450 23.03 -6.53 -4.47
CA LEU A 450 23.19 -7.51 -3.38
C LEU A 450 24.26 -7.09 -2.37
N ILE A 451 25.41 -6.59 -2.86
CA ILE A 451 26.50 -6.07 -2.00
C ILE A 451 25.99 -4.89 -1.16
N THR A 452 25.28 -3.95 -1.77
CA THR A 452 24.71 -2.80 -1.09
C THR A 452 23.72 -3.24 0.00
N SER A 453 22.83 -4.17 -0.32
CA SER A 453 21.83 -4.67 0.65
C SER A 453 22.45 -5.44 1.82
N TYR A 454 23.47 -6.28 1.58
CA TYR A 454 24.21 -6.90 2.69
C TYR A 454 25.00 -5.86 3.49
N GLY A 455 25.44 -4.77 2.84
CA GLY A 455 26.13 -3.64 3.49
C GLY A 455 25.27 -2.93 4.55
N LYS A 456 23.94 -2.95 4.40
CA LYS A 456 23.00 -2.43 5.43
C LYS A 456 23.09 -3.16 6.76
N LEU A 457 23.61 -4.39 6.74
CA LEU A 457 23.82 -5.23 7.92
C LEU A 457 25.26 -5.16 8.46
N SER A 458 26.09 -4.20 8.00
CA SER A 458 27.50 -4.12 8.37
C SER A 458 27.73 -3.60 9.77
N ASN A 459 26.85 -2.74 10.28
CA ASN A 459 26.97 -2.16 11.61
C ASN A 459 26.41 -3.15 12.66
N LYS A 460 27.29 -3.75 13.44
CA LYS A 460 26.94 -4.71 14.49
C LYS A 460 26.23 -4.08 15.69
N ASP A 461 26.38 -2.77 15.88
CA ASP A 461 25.78 -2.08 17.02
C ASP A 461 24.30 -1.71 16.74
N GLU A 462 23.92 -1.68 15.47
CA GLU A 462 22.54 -1.44 15.01
C GLU A 462 21.82 -2.74 14.66
N GLU A 463 22.54 -3.67 13.99
CA GLU A 463 21.95 -4.88 13.45
C GLU A 463 22.62 -6.14 14.01
N GLU A 464 21.95 -6.81 14.92
CA GLU A 464 22.39 -8.10 15.45
C GLU A 464 22.15 -9.20 14.41
N VAL A 465 23.20 -9.93 14.02
CA VAL A 465 23.17 -11.03 13.04
C VAL A 465 24.23 -12.07 13.43
N ASP A 466 23.81 -13.33 13.59
CA ASP A 466 24.70 -14.45 13.87
C ASP A 466 25.13 -15.19 12.61
N TYR A 467 24.21 -15.33 11.64
CA TYR A 467 24.44 -16.11 10.42
C TYR A 467 24.12 -15.31 9.17
N PHE A 468 25.11 -15.02 8.33
CA PHE A 468 24.91 -14.48 7.00
C PHE A 468 24.71 -15.63 6.00
N ILE A 469 23.54 -15.67 5.38
CA ILE A 469 23.15 -16.70 4.42
C ILE A 469 23.41 -16.17 3.02
N MET A 470 24.29 -16.82 2.26
CA MET A 470 24.59 -16.37 0.89
C MET A 470 23.37 -16.45 -0.04
N GLY A 471 22.46 -17.40 0.20
CA GLY A 471 21.39 -17.70 -0.75
C GLY A 471 21.94 -18.33 -2.05
N PRO A 472 21.21 -18.25 -3.16
CA PRO A 472 21.68 -18.74 -4.46
C PRO A 472 22.84 -17.90 -4.99
N GLY A 473 23.69 -18.53 -5.79
CA GLY A 473 24.68 -17.84 -6.59
C GLY A 473 24.01 -17.06 -7.74
N LEU A 474 24.77 -16.17 -8.35
CA LEU A 474 24.36 -15.45 -9.55
C LEU A 474 24.56 -16.31 -10.83
N THR A 475 24.06 -15.84 -11.96
CA THR A 475 24.18 -16.57 -13.23
C THR A 475 25.64 -16.80 -13.62
N ASN A 476 26.51 -15.83 -13.36
CA ASN A 476 27.94 -15.91 -13.60
C ASN A 476 28.67 -16.45 -12.36
N VAL A 477 29.58 -17.40 -12.56
CA VAL A 477 30.38 -17.98 -11.49
C VAL A 477 31.29 -16.96 -10.80
N ASN A 478 31.86 -16.01 -11.55
CA ASN A 478 32.72 -14.96 -10.99
C ASN A 478 31.94 -14.01 -10.08
N ASP A 479 30.70 -13.66 -10.46
CA ASP A 479 29.83 -12.83 -9.65
C ASP A 479 29.38 -13.58 -8.38
N SER A 480 29.16 -14.89 -8.48
CA SER A 480 28.88 -15.74 -7.32
C SER A 480 30.06 -15.80 -6.36
N GLN A 481 31.29 -15.88 -6.88
CA GLN A 481 32.54 -15.84 -6.08
C GLN A 481 32.75 -14.45 -5.46
N ALA A 482 32.48 -13.37 -6.20
CA ALA A 482 32.55 -12.02 -5.67
C ALA A 482 31.54 -11.77 -4.54
N LYS A 483 30.32 -12.25 -4.67
CA LYS A 483 29.30 -12.24 -3.60
C LYS A 483 29.80 -12.99 -2.35
N ALA A 484 30.31 -14.20 -2.53
CA ALA A 484 30.87 -15.00 -1.45
C ALA A 484 32.06 -14.31 -0.76
N GLY A 485 32.99 -13.75 -1.56
CA GLY A 485 34.14 -13.00 -1.07
C GLY A 485 33.74 -11.76 -0.26
N TYR A 486 32.72 -11.04 -0.73
CA TYR A 486 32.18 -9.90 0.03
C TYR A 486 31.61 -10.33 1.39
N LEU A 487 30.82 -11.39 1.44
CA LEU A 487 30.26 -11.90 2.69
C LEU A 487 31.35 -12.33 3.68
N LEU A 488 32.42 -12.99 3.18
CA LEU A 488 33.58 -13.35 4.01
C LEU A 488 34.29 -12.12 4.59
N SER A 489 34.42 -11.05 3.79
CA SER A 489 35.00 -9.79 4.28
C SER A 489 34.10 -9.14 5.32
N LEU A 490 32.80 -9.09 5.07
CA LEU A 490 31.81 -8.50 5.96
C LEU A 490 31.84 -9.17 7.36
N VAL A 491 31.82 -10.50 7.42
CA VAL A 491 31.87 -11.22 8.71
C VAL A 491 33.25 -11.14 9.37
N ALA A 492 34.33 -11.02 8.59
CA ALA A 492 35.67 -10.82 9.12
C ALA A 492 35.84 -9.42 9.77
N ASP A 493 35.15 -8.43 9.26
CA ASP A 493 35.13 -7.07 9.83
C ASP A 493 34.24 -7.01 11.07
N ARG A 494 33.07 -7.64 11.05
CA ARG A 494 32.14 -7.71 12.19
C ARG A 494 32.68 -8.54 13.35
N LYS A 495 33.21 -9.72 13.12
CA LYS A 495 33.78 -10.67 14.10
C LYS A 495 32.79 -11.27 15.11
N ASP A 496 31.50 -11.03 14.92
CA ASP A 496 30.41 -11.52 15.76
C ASP A 496 29.49 -12.53 15.03
N SER A 497 29.75 -12.79 13.77
CA SER A 497 28.87 -13.55 12.88
C SER A 497 29.64 -14.51 11.97
N VAL A 498 28.90 -15.43 11.36
CA VAL A 498 29.44 -16.47 10.47
C VAL A 498 28.72 -16.42 9.12
N ALA A 499 29.47 -16.49 8.01
CA ALA A 499 28.90 -16.58 6.67
C ALA A 499 28.76 -18.05 6.22
N CYS A 500 27.55 -18.44 5.82
CA CYS A 500 27.25 -19.72 5.21
C CYS A 500 27.27 -19.60 3.69
N ILE A 501 28.29 -20.15 3.06
CA ILE A 501 28.60 -20.01 1.64
C ILE A 501 28.35 -21.33 0.91
N GLY A 502 27.55 -21.31 -0.16
CA GLY A 502 27.27 -22.45 -1.02
C GLY A 502 28.00 -22.39 -2.36
N PRO A 503 28.05 -23.52 -3.11
CA PRO A 503 28.67 -23.59 -4.43
C PRO A 503 27.82 -22.92 -5.51
N HIS A 504 28.43 -22.68 -6.67
CA HIS A 504 27.68 -22.24 -7.84
C HIS A 504 26.80 -23.37 -8.40
N LYS A 505 25.54 -23.07 -8.66
CA LYS A 505 24.53 -24.08 -9.04
C LYS A 505 24.89 -24.85 -10.31
N ALA A 506 25.38 -24.17 -11.34
CA ALA A 506 25.71 -24.78 -12.61
C ALA A 506 26.92 -25.74 -12.52
N ASP A 507 27.74 -25.65 -11.49
CA ASP A 507 28.87 -26.54 -11.24
C ASP A 507 28.44 -27.94 -10.77
N LEU A 508 27.22 -28.08 -10.30
CA LEU A 508 26.69 -29.32 -9.74
C LEU A 508 25.44 -29.82 -10.44
N VAL A 509 24.47 -28.96 -10.70
CA VAL A 509 23.19 -29.33 -11.29
C VAL A 509 23.35 -29.52 -12.80
N GLY A 510 23.03 -30.72 -13.29
CA GLY A 510 23.21 -31.10 -14.69
C GLY A 510 24.57 -31.71 -15.00
N VAL A 511 25.54 -31.70 -14.09
CA VAL A 511 26.83 -32.37 -14.23
C VAL A 511 26.68 -33.82 -13.77
N THR A 512 26.87 -34.77 -14.67
CA THR A 512 26.66 -36.21 -14.41
C THR A 512 27.87 -36.92 -13.83
N ASN A 513 29.06 -36.38 -14.04
CA ASN A 513 30.31 -36.97 -13.54
C ASN A 513 30.68 -36.43 -12.17
N THR A 514 30.72 -37.28 -11.17
CA THR A 514 31.01 -36.94 -9.78
C THR A 514 32.41 -36.35 -9.58
N THR A 515 33.41 -36.82 -10.33
CA THR A 515 34.77 -36.28 -10.28
C THR A 515 34.76 -34.81 -10.76
N THR A 516 34.07 -34.55 -11.88
CA THR A 516 33.93 -33.18 -12.40
C THR A 516 33.18 -32.27 -11.38
N GLN A 517 32.15 -32.78 -10.70
CA GLN A 517 31.48 -32.04 -9.63
C GLN A 517 32.44 -31.69 -8.49
N THR A 518 33.26 -32.66 -8.07
CA THR A 518 34.30 -32.47 -7.03
C THR A 518 35.31 -31.41 -7.46
N ASP A 519 35.83 -31.52 -8.67
CA ASP A 519 36.81 -30.57 -9.22
C ASP A 519 36.23 -29.14 -9.32
N ASN A 520 34.98 -29.01 -9.73
CA ASN A 520 34.27 -27.74 -9.79
C ASN A 520 34.12 -27.11 -8.41
N ILE A 521 33.73 -27.88 -7.40
CA ILE A 521 33.61 -27.42 -6.00
C ILE A 521 34.97 -26.93 -5.49
N ILE A 522 36.02 -27.73 -5.67
CA ILE A 522 37.38 -27.38 -5.23
C ILE A 522 37.83 -26.10 -5.94
N LYS A 523 37.62 -26.01 -7.24
CA LYS A 523 37.97 -24.83 -8.04
C LYS A 523 37.22 -23.59 -7.56
N TYR A 524 35.91 -23.71 -7.26
CA TYR A 524 35.09 -22.59 -6.77
C TYR A 524 35.61 -22.08 -5.44
N PHE A 525 35.76 -22.95 -4.44
CA PHE A 525 36.18 -22.54 -3.10
C PHE A 525 37.66 -22.16 -2.99
N SER A 526 38.53 -22.71 -3.85
CA SER A 526 39.98 -22.35 -3.86
C SER A 526 40.26 -20.90 -4.23
N THR A 527 39.31 -20.21 -4.84
CA THR A 527 39.42 -18.78 -5.17
C THR A 527 39.06 -17.88 -4.00
N LEU A 528 38.38 -18.41 -2.99
CA LEU A 528 37.93 -17.64 -1.83
C LEU A 528 39.01 -17.60 -0.76
N SER A 529 39.07 -16.50 -0.04
CA SER A 529 39.99 -16.34 1.09
C SER A 529 39.60 -17.29 2.22
N SER A 530 40.58 -17.95 2.82
CA SER A 530 40.36 -18.78 4.02
C SER A 530 40.00 -17.86 5.21
N SER A 531 38.91 -18.19 5.88
CA SER A 531 38.42 -17.43 7.03
C SER A 531 37.87 -18.40 8.09
N SER A 532 38.13 -18.10 9.36
CA SER A 532 37.52 -18.80 10.50
C SER A 532 36.04 -18.40 10.69
N TYR A 533 35.57 -17.34 10.03
CA TYR A 533 34.21 -16.85 10.07
C TYR A 533 33.35 -17.34 8.89
N GLY A 534 33.90 -18.20 8.03
CA GLY A 534 33.18 -18.75 6.88
C GLY A 534 32.95 -20.26 7.00
N VAL A 535 31.73 -20.70 6.74
CA VAL A 535 31.34 -22.11 6.60
C VAL A 535 31.03 -22.38 5.13
N PHE A 536 31.78 -23.31 4.54
CA PHE A 536 31.59 -23.72 3.15
C PHE A 536 30.79 -25.02 3.10
N ASP A 537 29.67 -25.03 2.40
CA ASP A 537 28.90 -26.22 2.12
C ASP A 537 28.99 -26.59 0.63
N SER A 538 28.84 -27.87 0.31
CA SER A 538 28.84 -28.38 -1.07
C SER A 538 27.45 -28.76 -1.54
N GLY A 539 26.40 -28.39 -0.81
CA GLY A 539 25.06 -28.90 -1.01
C GLY A 539 24.18 -28.03 -1.90
N ILE A 540 23.45 -28.68 -2.77
CA ILE A 540 22.25 -28.15 -3.44
C ILE A 540 21.19 -29.23 -3.33
N LYS A 541 20.08 -28.94 -2.66
CA LYS A 541 18.97 -29.87 -2.47
C LYS A 541 17.91 -29.75 -3.56
N TYR A 542 17.27 -30.85 -3.88
CA TYR A 542 16.08 -30.92 -4.71
C TYR A 542 14.87 -30.98 -3.82
N MET A 543 14.01 -29.98 -3.87
CA MET A 543 12.83 -29.87 -3.02
C MET A 543 11.58 -29.50 -3.80
N TYR A 544 10.42 -29.74 -3.22
CA TYR A 544 9.14 -29.37 -3.81
C TYR A 544 8.75 -27.94 -3.41
N ASP A 545 8.57 -27.09 -4.43
CA ASP A 545 8.02 -25.75 -4.28
C ASP A 545 6.49 -25.85 -4.34
N ARG A 546 5.87 -25.80 -3.16
CA ARG A 546 4.41 -25.93 -3.00
C ARG A 546 3.62 -24.75 -3.59
N PHE A 547 4.25 -23.59 -3.70
CA PHE A 547 3.60 -22.37 -4.20
C PHE A 547 3.46 -22.41 -5.74
N ASN A 548 4.47 -22.97 -6.40
CA ASN A 548 4.54 -23.04 -7.86
C ASN A 548 4.27 -24.46 -8.40
N ASN A 549 3.94 -25.41 -7.55
CA ASN A 549 3.63 -26.82 -7.88
C ASN A 549 4.71 -27.47 -8.74
N LYS A 550 5.98 -27.28 -8.39
CA LYS A 550 7.11 -27.88 -9.10
C LYS A 550 8.29 -28.18 -8.19
N PHE A 551 9.14 -29.11 -8.65
CA PHE A 551 10.40 -29.38 -7.98
C PHE A 551 11.50 -28.43 -8.46
N VAL A 552 12.31 -27.94 -7.52
CA VAL A 552 13.38 -26.97 -7.78
C VAL A 552 14.66 -27.36 -7.02
N TRP A 553 15.79 -26.90 -7.55
CA TRP A 553 17.09 -27.01 -6.91
C TRP A 553 17.37 -25.74 -6.10
N VAL A 554 17.62 -25.89 -4.81
CA VAL A 554 17.85 -24.80 -3.86
C VAL A 554 19.16 -25.01 -3.12
N PRO A 555 20.00 -23.98 -2.90
CA PRO A 555 21.23 -24.12 -2.14
C PRO A 555 20.94 -24.49 -0.68
N THR A 556 21.85 -25.25 -0.04
CA THR A 556 21.70 -25.71 1.34
C THR A 556 22.29 -24.77 2.38
N ASN A 557 22.88 -23.62 1.98
CA ASN A 557 23.48 -22.69 2.94
C ASN A 557 22.48 -22.13 3.98
N GLY A 558 21.20 -21.96 3.59
CA GLY A 558 20.12 -21.63 4.52
C GLY A 558 19.81 -22.78 5.50
N ASP A 559 19.87 -24.03 5.02
CA ASP A 559 19.70 -25.20 5.90
C ASP A 559 20.88 -25.35 6.88
N ILE A 560 22.11 -25.12 6.41
CA ILE A 560 23.30 -25.22 7.28
C ILE A 560 23.25 -24.17 8.39
N ALA A 561 22.94 -22.92 8.04
CA ALA A 561 22.70 -21.86 9.04
C ALA A 561 21.58 -22.25 10.01
N GLY A 562 20.47 -22.79 9.49
CA GLY A 562 19.34 -23.25 10.30
C GLY A 562 19.68 -24.44 11.21
N LEU A 563 20.52 -25.36 10.77
CA LEU A 563 21.02 -26.47 11.61
C LEU A 563 21.92 -25.95 12.73
N MET A 564 22.76 -24.96 12.46
CA MET A 564 23.58 -24.30 13.48
C MET A 564 22.69 -23.59 14.49
N CYS A 565 21.71 -22.82 14.04
CA CYS A 565 20.71 -22.17 14.86
C CYS A 565 19.94 -23.19 15.74
N ARG A 566 19.37 -24.23 15.15
CA ARG A 566 18.65 -25.27 15.90
C ARG A 566 19.53 -25.96 16.96
N THR A 567 20.81 -26.13 16.65
CA THR A 567 21.77 -26.72 17.58
C THR A 567 22.08 -25.75 18.72
N SER A 568 22.21 -24.46 18.46
CA SER A 568 22.35 -23.44 19.49
C SER A 568 21.14 -23.38 20.42
N ILE A 569 19.93 -23.43 19.87
CA ILE A 569 18.67 -23.41 20.65
C ILE A 569 18.54 -24.65 21.55
N ASN A 570 18.84 -25.85 21.03
CA ASN A 570 18.60 -27.10 21.72
C ASN A 570 19.77 -27.57 22.63
N ALA A 571 20.97 -27.03 22.38
CA ALA A 571 22.18 -27.39 23.12
C ALA A 571 23.05 -26.14 23.36
N PHE A 572 24.14 -26.01 22.61
CA PHE A 572 25.06 -24.86 22.71
C PHE A 572 25.62 -24.49 21.34
N PRO A 573 25.99 -23.24 21.11
CA PRO A 573 26.52 -22.75 19.82
C PRO A 573 27.76 -23.48 19.31
N TRP A 574 28.59 -24.01 20.23
CA TRP A 574 29.83 -24.72 19.89
C TRP A 574 29.63 -26.21 19.59
N PHE A 575 28.43 -26.74 19.73
CA PHE A 575 28.17 -28.13 19.34
C PHE A 575 28.08 -28.26 17.81
N SER A 576 28.66 -29.31 17.27
CA SER A 576 28.54 -29.61 15.86
C SER A 576 27.08 -29.90 15.47
N PRO A 577 26.55 -29.24 14.43
CA PRO A 577 25.22 -29.55 13.92
C PRO A 577 25.16 -30.86 13.12
N ALA A 578 26.29 -31.54 12.92
CA ALA A 578 26.38 -32.79 12.15
C ALA A 578 25.85 -34.01 12.92
N GLY A 579 25.52 -35.06 12.18
CA GLY A 579 25.10 -36.35 12.67
C GLY A 579 23.64 -36.72 12.35
N GLN A 580 23.29 -37.98 12.55
CA GLN A 580 22.01 -38.55 12.15
C GLN A 580 20.78 -37.93 12.82
N GLN A 581 20.93 -37.35 14.00
CA GLN A 581 19.82 -36.71 14.71
C GLN A 581 19.79 -35.19 14.52
N ARG A 582 20.96 -34.53 14.52
CA ARG A 582 21.05 -33.07 14.46
C ARG A 582 21.18 -32.51 13.05
N GLY A 583 21.84 -33.27 12.15
CA GLY A 583 22.18 -32.85 10.79
C GLY A 583 21.14 -33.18 9.71
N ILE A 584 19.89 -33.41 10.07
CA ILE A 584 18.83 -33.72 9.10
C ILE A 584 18.39 -32.43 8.39
N ILE A 585 18.54 -32.40 7.06
CA ILE A 585 18.10 -31.33 6.19
C ILE A 585 16.60 -31.49 5.91
N ASN A 586 15.82 -30.47 6.22
CA ASN A 586 14.37 -30.47 6.02
C ASN A 586 14.01 -30.38 4.53
N ASN A 587 12.92 -31.05 4.14
CA ASN A 587 12.31 -30.98 2.80
C ASN A 587 13.24 -31.34 1.63
N ALA A 588 14.34 -32.06 1.84
CA ALA A 588 15.24 -32.51 0.80
C ALA A 588 14.80 -33.87 0.24
N VAL A 589 14.52 -33.95 -1.06
CA VAL A 589 14.25 -35.21 -1.76
C VAL A 589 15.56 -35.90 -2.14
N LYS A 590 16.53 -35.13 -2.63
CA LYS A 590 17.89 -35.57 -2.98
C LYS A 590 18.85 -34.38 -3.00
N LEU A 591 20.14 -34.68 -2.95
CA LEU A 591 21.21 -33.71 -3.15
C LEU A 591 21.76 -33.79 -4.59
N ALA A 592 22.23 -32.67 -5.13
CA ALA A 592 22.89 -32.61 -6.44
C ALA A 592 24.27 -33.31 -6.42
N TYR A 593 24.97 -33.18 -5.30
CA TYR A 593 26.26 -33.80 -5.05
C TYR A 593 26.19 -34.60 -3.75
N ASN A 594 26.66 -35.83 -3.81
CA ASN A 594 26.75 -36.71 -2.64
C ASN A 594 28.21 -37.13 -2.48
N PRO A 595 28.97 -36.51 -1.55
CA PRO A 595 30.38 -36.83 -1.37
C PRO A 595 30.56 -38.26 -0.95
N SER A 596 31.41 -39.01 -1.63
CA SER A 596 31.83 -40.34 -1.16
C SER A 596 32.80 -40.20 0.01
N LYS A 597 32.76 -41.17 0.92
CA LYS A 597 33.75 -41.28 1.98
C LYS A 597 35.06 -41.75 1.36
N ALA A 598 35.91 -40.84 0.90
CA ALA A 598 37.27 -41.16 0.45
C ALA A 598 38.27 -40.70 1.49
#